data_40eadea4be9bdb6d77989b2ec3eee3a8
#
_entry.id   40eadea4be9bdb6d77989b2ec3eee3a8
#
_cell.length_a   1.000
_cell.length_b   1.000
_cell.length_c   1.000
_cell.angle_alpha   90.00
_cell.angle_beta   90.00
_cell.angle_gamma   90.00
#
_symmetry.space_group_name_H-M   'P 1'
#
loop_
_entity.id
_entity.type
_entity.pdbx_description
1 polymer ?
#
loop_
_entity_poly.entity_id
_entity_poly.type
_entity_poly.pdbx_seq_one_letter_code
_entity_poly.pdbx_strand_id
1 'polypeptide(L)'
;MGTYRRVPGARAALMLAVIGATVLSACGSSSSSGISTGDSPSSPDGTTASTSQCGPKPGVKATGTPIPLGAIVTDQPGTSFTDIPNMAAAYFACVNANGGINGHPIKLYILTEQTRPAQIAADAHQLVQSDHVVGMVGTTSLLECTIDHSYWEKLGFDVIDSGIAPECYSTPNSAAVNMGPRYSSDGAVEYAIARHVSKIVFDQSNVPGTGYVAAGPAALAARAHIPFVQLTESVPITSGASIALKEVEDAGPNGAVVLNFTPPDALVILQAAQRLGLEDRVKLWGCSSPCNTDFVAHALGPEWNHKLFVNAEFAPPDSLTSSAMSRYKAILAQYGASVTGGVGSFSQMGFTEAEIMVHALLAVKGPYTVSSVNGAIKAVTNFSTGMLCQAWTYGSYPEHLPNNMDWTVTPHNGLMVTAQGCTPISSVDPQVAAYRKVAGTAPTAP
;
A
#
# COMPACT_ATOMS: atom_id res chain seq x y z
N MET A 1 56.31 5.25 5.05
CA MET A 1 56.81 6.21 4.02
C MET A 1 56.45 5.68 2.66
N GLY A 2 55.46 6.28 2.00
CA GLY A 2 55.00 5.88 0.67
C GLY A 2 54.15 7.03 0.12
N THR A 3 54.70 7.68 -0.90
CA THR A 3 54.35 8.97 -1.47
C THR A 3 53.08 8.90 -2.33
N TYR A 4 52.12 9.75 -2.07
CA TYR A 4 50.93 10.03 -2.91
C TYR A 4 51.35 10.88 -4.12
N ARG A 5 51.09 10.41 -5.34
CA ARG A 5 51.12 11.21 -6.59
C ARG A 5 49.69 11.71 -6.89
N ARG A 6 49.57 13.03 -7.00
CA ARG A 6 48.38 13.73 -7.53
C ARG A 6 48.44 13.76 -9.07
N VAL A 7 47.29 13.55 -9.71
CA VAL A 7 47.08 13.79 -11.15
C VAL A 7 46.13 14.99 -11.29
N PRO A 8 46.38 15.96 -12.18
CA PRO A 8 45.59 17.19 -12.32
C PRO A 8 44.40 16.98 -13.27
N GLY A 9 43.29 17.68 -12.94
CA GLY A 9 42.02 17.65 -13.64
C GLY A 9 42.04 18.48 -14.94
N ALA A 10 41.34 17.98 -15.95
CA ALA A 10 40.97 18.71 -17.14
C ALA A 10 39.58 19.33 -17.01
N ARG A 11 39.49 20.63 -17.19
CA ARG A 11 38.23 21.40 -17.32
C ARG A 11 37.80 21.38 -18.78
N ALA A 12 36.59 20.90 -19.06
CA ALA A 12 35.93 21.08 -20.36
C ALA A 12 34.87 22.15 -20.22
N ALA A 13 34.96 23.17 -21.03
CA ALA A 13 33.99 24.26 -21.16
C ALA A 13 32.87 23.84 -22.11
N LEU A 14 31.60 24.08 -21.70
CA LEU A 14 30.43 23.88 -22.55
C LEU A 14 29.94 25.22 -23.07
N MET A 15 29.91 25.39 -24.40
CA MET A 15 29.31 26.55 -25.08
C MET A 15 27.79 26.39 -25.20
N LEU A 16 27.07 27.44 -24.83
CA LEU A 16 25.63 27.63 -25.12
C LEU A 16 25.47 28.07 -26.59
N ALA A 17 24.58 27.39 -27.30
CA ALA A 17 24.00 27.90 -28.54
C ALA A 17 22.49 28.18 -28.33
N VAL A 18 22.10 29.43 -28.42
CA VAL A 18 20.72 29.94 -28.42
C VAL A 18 20.24 29.99 -29.86
N ILE A 19 19.14 29.32 -30.19
CA ILE A 19 18.42 29.54 -31.44
C ILE A 19 16.98 29.88 -31.08
N GLY A 20 16.61 31.12 -31.34
CA GLY A 20 15.24 31.61 -31.27
C GLY A 20 14.48 31.32 -32.57
N ALA A 21 13.23 30.97 -32.46
CA ALA A 21 12.28 30.99 -33.56
C ALA A 21 10.94 31.57 -33.09
N THR A 22 10.66 32.74 -33.57
CA THR A 22 9.37 33.44 -33.53
C THR A 22 8.46 32.90 -34.62
N VAL A 23 7.20 32.58 -34.31
CA VAL A 23 6.13 32.45 -35.31
C VAL A 23 4.88 33.17 -34.85
N LEU A 24 4.35 33.96 -35.77
CA LEU A 24 3.26 34.93 -35.66
C LEU A 24 1.88 34.27 -35.57
N SER A 25 0.99 35.05 -34.96
CA SER A 25 -0.46 34.91 -34.87
C SER A 25 -1.16 34.95 -36.24
N ALA A 26 -2.29 34.25 -36.34
CA ALA A 26 -3.36 34.59 -37.26
C ALA A 26 -4.72 34.35 -36.62
N CYS A 27 -5.47 35.41 -36.42
CA CYS A 27 -6.89 35.44 -36.09
C CYS A 27 -7.72 34.99 -37.29
N GLY A 28 -8.78 34.22 -37.06
CA GLY A 28 -9.82 33.95 -38.04
C GLY A 28 -11.17 33.82 -37.36
N SER A 29 -11.95 34.90 -37.38
CA SER A 29 -13.34 34.96 -36.96
C SER A 29 -14.24 34.47 -38.09
N SER A 30 -15.21 33.63 -37.82
CA SER A 30 -16.43 33.53 -38.63
C SER A 30 -17.62 33.18 -37.78
N SER A 31 -18.52 34.11 -37.68
CA SER A 31 -19.86 34.03 -37.11
C SER A 31 -20.82 33.30 -38.06
N SER A 32 -21.67 32.43 -37.55
CA SER A 32 -22.98 32.14 -38.16
C SER A 32 -24.00 31.82 -37.07
N SER A 33 -25.04 32.60 -37.07
CA SER A 33 -26.27 32.56 -36.27
C SER A 33 -27.22 31.47 -36.75
N GLY A 34 -27.98 30.87 -35.81
CA GLY A 34 -29.08 29.97 -36.16
C GLY A 34 -29.79 29.32 -34.99
N ILE A 35 -30.79 30.00 -34.44
CA ILE A 35 -32.11 29.54 -33.94
C ILE A 35 -32.19 28.48 -32.83
N SER A 36 -32.76 28.97 -31.72
CA SER A 36 -33.26 28.25 -30.52
C SER A 36 -34.43 27.34 -30.78
N THR A 37 -34.53 26.23 -30.04
CA THR A 37 -35.75 25.83 -29.29
C THR A 37 -35.43 24.62 -28.40
N GLY A 38 -35.88 24.60 -27.15
CA GLY A 38 -36.01 23.39 -26.36
C GLY A 38 -35.40 23.48 -24.95
N ASP A 39 -36.18 23.99 -23.99
CA ASP A 39 -35.91 23.88 -22.55
C ASP A 39 -35.77 22.41 -22.12
N SER A 40 -34.64 22.09 -21.55
CA SER A 40 -34.46 20.92 -20.67
C SER A 40 -33.78 21.39 -19.38
N PRO A 41 -34.20 20.89 -18.22
CA PRO A 41 -33.73 21.40 -16.95
C PRO A 41 -32.24 21.11 -16.76
N SER A 42 -31.50 22.18 -16.48
CA SER A 42 -30.08 22.18 -16.13
C SER A 42 -29.84 21.30 -14.90
N SER A 43 -29.13 20.20 -15.09
CA SER A 43 -28.45 19.50 -14.00
C SER A 43 -27.44 20.45 -13.35
N PRO A 44 -27.26 20.41 -12.02
CA PRO A 44 -26.30 21.28 -11.37
C PRO A 44 -24.90 20.96 -11.86
N ASP A 45 -24.17 22.01 -12.23
CA ASP A 45 -22.77 22.00 -12.64
C ASP A 45 -21.94 21.02 -11.83
N GLY A 46 -21.53 19.95 -12.48
CA GLY A 46 -20.44 19.12 -12.00
C GLY A 46 -19.16 19.95 -12.04
N THR A 47 -18.83 20.60 -10.94
CA THR A 47 -17.49 21.16 -10.73
C THR A 47 -16.51 20.01 -10.92
N THR A 48 -15.79 20.01 -12.02
CA THR A 48 -14.62 19.11 -12.20
C THR A 48 -13.64 19.45 -11.10
N ALA A 49 -13.68 18.68 -10.01
CA ALA A 49 -12.70 18.79 -8.93
C ALA A 49 -11.32 18.65 -9.56
N SER A 50 -10.50 19.66 -9.43
CA SER A 50 -9.09 19.61 -9.84
C SER A 50 -8.46 18.40 -9.15
N THR A 51 -7.75 17.55 -9.90
CA THR A 51 -7.11 16.32 -9.42
C THR A 51 -6.11 16.52 -8.28
N SER A 52 -5.74 17.76 -7.98
CA SER A 52 -4.85 18.17 -6.88
C SER A 52 -5.57 18.63 -5.60
N GLN A 53 -6.92 18.58 -5.55
CA GLN A 53 -7.66 19.09 -4.39
C GLN A 53 -7.79 18.01 -3.30
N CYS A 54 -7.07 18.23 -2.19
CA CYS A 54 -7.10 17.40 -0.98
C CYS A 54 -7.62 18.17 0.25
N GLY A 55 -8.14 19.36 0.08
CA GLY A 55 -8.67 20.19 1.16
C GLY A 55 -9.76 21.16 0.70
N PRO A 56 -10.50 21.78 1.64
CA PRO A 56 -11.69 22.57 1.36
C PRO A 56 -11.39 23.99 0.83
N LYS A 57 -10.14 24.45 0.90
CA LYS A 57 -9.73 25.81 0.52
C LYS A 57 -8.45 25.76 -0.30
N PRO A 58 -8.50 25.48 -1.61
CA PRO A 58 -7.32 25.36 -2.46
C PRO A 58 -6.39 26.57 -2.38
N GLY A 59 -5.08 26.32 -2.16
CA GLY A 59 -4.04 27.33 -2.06
C GLY A 59 -4.05 28.16 -0.76
N VAL A 60 -4.94 27.87 0.18
CA VAL A 60 -4.98 28.57 1.47
C VAL A 60 -4.34 27.69 2.54
N LYS A 61 -3.15 28.07 2.99
CA LYS A 61 -2.45 27.31 4.05
C LYS A 61 -3.19 27.36 5.38
N ALA A 62 -3.35 26.20 6.03
CA ALA A 62 -3.88 26.12 7.39
C ALA A 62 -2.91 26.76 8.40
N THR A 63 -3.44 27.55 9.35
CA THR A 63 -2.64 28.28 10.35
C THR A 63 -3.12 28.11 11.79
N GLY A 64 -4.18 27.31 12.01
CA GLY A 64 -4.69 27.00 13.35
C GLY A 64 -3.72 26.14 14.17
N THR A 65 -4.12 25.81 15.40
CA THR A 65 -3.36 24.85 16.23
C THR A 65 -3.27 23.49 15.53
N PRO A 66 -2.08 22.89 15.39
CA PRO A 66 -1.94 21.60 14.77
C PRO A 66 -2.72 20.48 15.46
N ILE A 67 -3.23 19.54 14.66
CA ILE A 67 -3.80 18.27 15.14
C ILE A 67 -2.66 17.25 15.16
N PRO A 68 -2.16 16.82 16.34
CA PRO A 68 -1.05 15.89 16.41
C PRO A 68 -1.53 14.45 16.23
N LEU A 69 -0.95 13.74 15.26
CA LEU A 69 -1.17 12.31 14.99
C LEU A 69 0.14 11.57 15.11
N GLY A 70 0.10 10.25 15.36
CA GLY A 70 1.26 9.40 15.52
C GLY A 70 1.30 8.23 14.55
N ALA A 71 2.51 7.75 14.26
CA ALA A 71 2.80 6.52 13.54
C ALA A 71 4.05 5.85 14.12
N ILE A 72 4.05 4.52 14.18
CA ILE A 72 5.23 3.69 14.48
C ILE A 72 5.48 2.80 13.26
N VAL A 73 6.73 2.77 12.78
CA VAL A 73 7.06 2.06 11.55
C VAL A 73 8.35 1.26 11.69
N THR A 74 8.36 0.01 11.19
CA THR A 74 9.60 -0.77 11.07
C THR A 74 10.49 -0.20 9.98
N ASP A 75 11.74 0.07 10.34
CA ASP A 75 12.81 0.44 9.40
C ASP A 75 14.12 -0.22 9.82
N GLN A 76 14.43 -1.34 9.17
CA GLN A 76 15.63 -2.14 9.42
C GLN A 76 16.15 -2.77 8.13
N PRO A 77 17.41 -3.25 8.08
CA PRO A 77 17.94 -3.93 6.91
C PRO A 77 17.05 -5.09 6.45
N GLY A 78 16.68 -5.11 5.16
CA GLY A 78 15.79 -6.10 4.56
C GLY A 78 14.30 -5.89 4.82
N THR A 79 13.91 -4.95 5.70
CA THR A 79 12.49 -4.68 5.98
C THR A 79 12.27 -3.22 6.33
N SER A 80 11.73 -2.46 5.41
CA SER A 80 11.34 -1.07 5.63
C SER A 80 9.94 -0.81 5.10
N PHE A 81 9.11 -0.16 5.92
CA PHE A 81 7.75 0.24 5.56
C PHE A 81 7.57 1.75 5.58
N THR A 82 8.66 2.51 5.59
CA THR A 82 8.65 3.98 5.74
C THR A 82 7.85 4.72 4.67
N ASP A 83 7.65 4.14 3.49
CA ASP A 83 6.82 4.74 2.44
C ASP A 83 5.35 4.89 2.84
N ILE A 84 4.86 4.09 3.80
CA ILE A 84 3.48 4.16 4.30
C ILE A 84 3.25 5.47 5.06
N PRO A 85 3.92 5.73 6.21
CA PRO A 85 3.73 7.00 6.90
C PRO A 85 4.25 8.20 6.11
N ASN A 86 5.24 8.04 5.23
CA ASN A 86 5.71 9.11 4.35
C ASN A 86 4.63 9.55 3.35
N MET A 87 3.87 8.61 2.80
CA MET A 87 2.75 8.96 1.92
C MET A 87 1.56 9.54 2.69
N ALA A 88 1.29 9.06 3.90
CA ALA A 88 0.30 9.70 4.77
C ALA A 88 0.70 11.16 5.07
N ALA A 89 1.97 11.42 5.38
CA ALA A 89 2.51 12.76 5.58
C ALA A 89 2.39 13.62 4.31
N ALA A 90 2.63 13.06 3.14
CA ALA A 90 2.44 13.74 1.85
C ALA A 90 0.98 14.16 1.62
N TYR A 91 0.03 13.26 1.93
CA TYR A 91 -1.41 13.58 1.88
C TYR A 91 -1.75 14.72 2.85
N PHE A 92 -1.26 14.66 4.10
CA PHE A 92 -1.50 15.71 5.10
C PHE A 92 -0.83 17.02 4.72
N ALA A 93 0.33 17.01 4.07
CA ALA A 93 0.96 18.23 3.54
C ALA A 93 0.08 18.89 2.48
N CYS A 94 -0.53 18.10 1.60
CA CYS A 94 -1.51 18.58 0.64
C CYS A 94 -2.73 19.19 1.35
N VAL A 95 -3.32 18.50 2.32
CA VAL A 95 -4.47 19.00 3.11
C VAL A 95 -4.11 20.31 3.80
N ASN A 96 -2.94 20.40 4.43
CA ASN A 96 -2.46 21.58 5.13
C ASN A 96 -2.26 22.80 4.20
N ALA A 97 -1.82 22.55 2.95
CA ALA A 97 -1.66 23.59 1.93
C ALA A 97 -3.01 24.10 1.37
N ASN A 98 -4.10 23.36 1.61
CA ASN A 98 -5.43 23.61 1.05
C ASN A 98 -6.52 23.80 2.12
N GLY A 99 -6.21 24.42 3.23
CA GLY A 99 -7.14 24.85 4.27
C GLY A 99 -7.14 23.99 5.54
N GLY A 100 -6.45 22.87 5.54
CA GLY A 100 -6.39 21.94 6.69
C GLY A 100 -7.75 21.38 7.09
N ILE A 101 -7.84 20.85 8.28
CA ILE A 101 -9.08 20.39 8.90
C ILE A 101 -9.71 21.57 9.65
N ASN A 102 -10.72 22.17 9.06
CA ASN A 102 -11.39 23.37 9.63
C ASN A 102 -10.40 24.51 9.98
N GLY A 103 -9.32 24.67 9.21
CA GLY A 103 -8.27 25.66 9.44
C GLY A 103 -7.08 25.16 10.28
N HIS A 104 -7.17 23.95 10.84
CA HIS A 104 -6.10 23.33 11.62
C HIS A 104 -5.21 22.45 10.72
N PRO A 105 -3.89 22.64 10.72
CA PRO A 105 -2.98 21.72 10.03
C PRO A 105 -2.88 20.39 10.80
N ILE A 106 -2.63 19.30 10.07
CA ILE A 106 -2.29 18.01 10.65
C ILE A 106 -0.78 17.94 10.83
N LYS A 107 -0.30 17.46 11.98
CA LYS A 107 1.11 17.16 12.23
C LYS A 107 1.25 15.68 12.56
N LEU A 108 1.91 14.93 11.67
CA LEU A 108 2.22 13.53 11.88
C LEU A 108 3.60 13.39 12.51
N TYR A 109 3.68 12.67 13.63
CA TYR A 109 4.91 12.23 14.28
C TYR A 109 5.16 10.79 13.86
N ILE A 110 6.31 10.54 13.25
CA ILE A 110 6.70 9.22 12.76
C ILE A 110 7.89 8.75 13.58
N LEU A 111 7.74 7.64 14.31
CA LEU A 111 8.81 7.00 15.05
C LEU A 111 9.19 5.68 14.36
N THR A 112 10.50 5.45 14.20
CA THR A 112 11.03 4.26 13.53
C THR A 112 11.56 3.28 14.56
N GLU A 113 11.24 2.00 14.37
CA GLU A 113 11.68 0.91 15.23
C GLU A 113 12.37 -0.21 14.43
N GLN A 114 13.06 -1.11 15.12
CA GLN A 114 13.84 -2.21 14.54
C GLN A 114 13.47 -3.54 15.21
N THR A 115 12.17 -3.84 15.30
CA THR A 115 11.63 -5.07 15.91
C THR A 115 12.11 -5.34 17.34
N ARG A 116 12.38 -4.26 18.09
CA ARG A 116 12.76 -4.33 19.51
C ARG A 116 11.56 -3.99 20.39
N PRO A 117 10.96 -4.97 21.12
CA PRO A 117 9.72 -4.74 21.87
C PRO A 117 9.80 -3.56 22.85
N ALA A 118 10.92 -3.40 23.55
CA ALA A 118 11.09 -2.30 24.50
C ALA A 118 11.15 -0.93 23.84
N GLN A 119 11.68 -0.83 22.59
CA GLN A 119 11.66 0.41 21.82
C GLN A 119 10.24 0.72 21.35
N ILE A 120 9.53 -0.27 20.79
CA ILE A 120 8.15 -0.11 20.30
C ILE A 120 7.27 0.44 21.41
N ALA A 121 7.29 -0.18 22.60
CA ALA A 121 6.56 0.32 23.76
C ALA A 121 7.00 1.71 24.20
N ALA A 122 8.30 2.04 24.14
CA ALA A 122 8.79 3.39 24.46
C ALA A 122 8.32 4.43 23.43
N ASP A 123 8.28 4.07 22.16
CA ASP A 123 7.80 4.93 21.07
C ASP A 123 6.30 5.23 21.24
N ALA A 124 5.48 4.24 21.59
CA ALA A 124 4.06 4.44 21.93
C ALA A 124 3.90 5.42 23.13
N HIS A 125 4.69 5.23 24.18
CA HIS A 125 4.69 6.15 25.32
C HIS A 125 5.13 7.57 24.93
N GLN A 126 6.15 7.73 24.07
CA GLN A 126 6.60 9.02 23.58
C GLN A 126 5.49 9.76 22.84
N LEU A 127 4.82 9.08 21.89
CA LEU A 127 3.73 9.67 21.11
C LEU A 127 2.63 10.23 22.02
N VAL A 128 2.24 9.48 23.06
CA VAL A 128 1.17 9.92 23.96
C VAL A 128 1.63 10.99 24.94
N GLN A 129 2.77 10.79 25.62
CA GLN A 129 3.17 11.59 26.77
C GLN A 129 3.96 12.84 26.38
N SER A 130 4.75 12.78 25.32
CA SER A 130 5.63 13.87 24.88
C SER A 130 5.07 14.61 23.67
N ASP A 131 4.58 13.88 22.67
CA ASP A 131 4.08 14.45 21.42
C ASP A 131 2.59 14.78 21.47
N HIS A 132 1.89 14.28 22.52
CA HIS A 132 0.47 14.53 22.80
C HIS A 132 -0.44 14.21 21.62
N VAL A 133 -0.18 13.10 20.91
CA VAL A 133 -0.98 12.67 19.78
C VAL A 133 -2.41 12.35 20.21
N VAL A 134 -3.37 12.63 19.33
CA VAL A 134 -4.80 12.40 19.57
C VAL A 134 -5.38 11.26 18.73
N GLY A 135 -4.60 10.69 17.82
CA GLY A 135 -4.97 9.56 16.97
C GLY A 135 -3.74 8.93 16.32
N MET A 136 -3.88 7.69 15.86
CA MET A 136 -2.83 6.92 15.23
C MET A 136 -3.19 6.60 13.78
N VAL A 137 -2.24 6.85 12.84
CA VAL A 137 -2.42 6.62 11.40
C VAL A 137 -1.08 6.51 10.69
N GLY A 138 -0.96 5.65 9.69
CA GLY A 138 0.32 5.41 9.01
C GLY A 138 1.22 4.43 9.75
N THR A 139 0.70 3.76 10.76
CA THR A 139 1.43 2.77 11.54
C THR A 139 1.58 1.48 10.74
N THR A 140 2.82 1.00 10.61
CA THR A 140 3.14 -0.30 10.01
C THR A 140 4.41 -0.84 10.63
N SER A 141 4.25 -1.68 11.62
CA SER A 141 5.35 -2.33 12.30
C SER A 141 5.13 -3.84 12.34
N LEU A 142 6.23 -4.59 12.31
CA LEU A 142 6.17 -6.05 12.42
C LEU A 142 5.57 -6.52 13.74
N LEU A 143 5.73 -5.74 14.83
CA LEU A 143 5.35 -6.16 16.18
C LEU A 143 4.47 -5.16 16.94
N GLU A 144 4.23 -3.96 16.43
CA GLU A 144 3.55 -2.90 17.19
C GLU A 144 2.17 -3.35 17.68
N CYS A 145 1.33 -3.92 16.80
CA CYS A 145 0.02 -4.42 17.22
C CYS A 145 0.12 -5.47 18.33
N THR A 146 1.12 -6.36 18.26
CA THR A 146 1.35 -7.39 19.30
C THR A 146 1.77 -6.77 20.64
N ILE A 147 2.60 -5.71 20.60
CA ILE A 147 3.17 -5.09 21.80
C ILE A 147 2.20 -4.07 22.41
N ASP A 148 1.59 -3.21 21.59
CA ASP A 148 0.94 -1.99 22.07
C ASP A 148 -0.59 -2.00 22.01
N HIS A 149 -1.25 -3.01 21.39
CA HIS A 149 -2.72 -3.02 21.29
C HIS A 149 -3.42 -2.77 22.63
N SER A 150 -2.94 -3.43 23.70
CA SER A 150 -3.51 -3.26 25.04
C SER A 150 -3.29 -1.87 25.63
N TYR A 151 -2.17 -1.21 25.27
CA TYR A 151 -1.87 0.15 25.67
C TYR A 151 -2.83 1.13 24.97
N TRP A 152 -3.00 0.97 23.67
CA TRP A 152 -3.94 1.77 22.88
C TRP A 152 -5.38 1.58 23.35
N GLU A 153 -5.81 0.35 23.57
CA GLU A 153 -7.15 0.03 24.05
C GLU A 153 -7.44 0.71 25.41
N LYS A 154 -6.48 0.60 26.35
CA LYS A 154 -6.59 1.24 27.67
C LYS A 154 -6.72 2.77 27.61
N LEU A 155 -6.10 3.40 26.62
CA LEU A 155 -6.10 4.85 26.46
C LEU A 155 -7.24 5.34 25.55
N GLY A 156 -8.00 4.44 24.94
CA GLY A 156 -9.09 4.74 24.03
C GLY A 156 -8.64 5.21 22.65
N PHE A 157 -7.46 4.71 22.18
CA PHE A 157 -7.03 4.90 20.81
C PHE A 157 -7.60 3.82 19.90
N ASP A 158 -8.13 4.26 18.78
CA ASP A 158 -8.55 3.43 17.66
C ASP A 158 -7.58 3.71 16.49
N VAL A 159 -6.84 2.69 16.05
CA VAL A 159 -5.74 2.81 15.11
C VAL A 159 -6.22 2.50 13.69
N ILE A 160 -5.86 3.36 12.74
CA ILE A 160 -5.93 3.07 11.30
C ILE A 160 -4.52 2.69 10.87
N ASP A 161 -4.31 1.45 10.49
CA ASP A 161 -2.97 0.91 10.24
C ASP A 161 -2.87 0.12 8.93
N SER A 162 -1.64 -0.26 8.61
CA SER A 162 -1.33 -1.30 7.64
C SER A 162 -0.76 -2.50 8.39
N GLY A 163 -1.65 -3.40 8.80
CA GLY A 163 -1.34 -4.48 9.70
C GLY A 163 -0.38 -5.53 9.13
N ILE A 164 0.51 -6.04 9.99
CA ILE A 164 1.41 -7.15 9.70
C ILE A 164 1.14 -8.31 10.66
N ALA A 165 1.18 -8.07 11.97
CA ALA A 165 0.94 -9.07 12.99
C ALA A 165 -0.54 -9.49 13.07
N PRO A 166 -0.86 -10.70 13.58
CA PRO A 166 -2.24 -11.16 13.71
C PRO A 166 -3.11 -10.23 14.57
N GLU A 167 -2.54 -9.59 15.58
CA GLU A 167 -3.22 -8.70 16.50
C GLU A 167 -3.79 -7.45 15.81
N CYS A 168 -3.18 -7.00 14.70
CA CYS A 168 -3.74 -5.90 13.88
C CYS A 168 -5.12 -6.24 13.30
N TYR A 169 -5.47 -7.52 13.23
CA TYR A 169 -6.73 -8.04 12.69
C TYR A 169 -7.64 -8.68 13.73
N SER A 170 -7.18 -8.81 14.97
CA SER A 170 -7.89 -9.54 16.03
C SER A 170 -8.06 -8.75 17.32
N THR A 171 -7.92 -7.43 17.27
CA THR A 171 -8.17 -6.53 18.40
C THR A 171 -9.22 -5.48 18.05
N PRO A 172 -10.05 -5.01 19.02
CA PRO A 172 -11.16 -4.11 18.74
C PRO A 172 -10.75 -2.67 18.44
N ASN A 173 -9.47 -2.35 18.62
CA ASN A 173 -8.91 -1.00 18.51
C ASN A 173 -7.92 -0.83 17.34
N SER A 174 -7.89 -1.77 16.41
CA SER A 174 -7.10 -1.68 15.18
C SER A 174 -7.98 -2.05 13.98
N ALA A 175 -7.85 -1.31 12.89
CA ALA A 175 -8.55 -1.61 11.65
C ALA A 175 -7.65 -1.31 10.46
N ALA A 176 -7.06 -2.37 9.90
CA ALA A 176 -6.11 -2.27 8.82
C ALA A 176 -6.77 -1.88 7.49
N VAL A 177 -6.07 -1.07 6.69
CA VAL A 177 -6.50 -0.77 5.31
C VAL A 177 -6.00 -1.81 4.32
N ASN A 178 -4.94 -2.54 4.67
CA ASN A 178 -4.36 -3.62 3.88
C ASN A 178 -4.96 -4.98 4.27
N MET A 179 -4.57 -6.01 3.52
CA MET A 179 -4.90 -7.40 3.82
C MET A 179 -3.85 -8.07 4.69
N GLY A 180 -2.65 -7.45 4.81
CA GLY A 180 -1.50 -8.03 5.47
C GLY A 180 -0.87 -9.20 4.70
N PRO A 181 0.25 -9.73 5.21
CA PRO A 181 1.04 -10.70 4.46
C PRO A 181 0.33 -12.04 4.25
N ARG A 182 -0.51 -12.48 5.20
CA ARG A 182 -1.22 -13.76 5.09
C ARG A 182 -2.28 -13.73 3.98
N TYR A 183 -3.21 -12.80 4.05
CA TYR A 183 -4.35 -12.79 3.12
C TYR A 183 -3.95 -12.33 1.73
N SER A 184 -2.96 -11.46 1.64
CA SER A 184 -2.32 -11.09 0.38
C SER A 184 -1.64 -12.31 -0.29
N SER A 185 -1.04 -13.20 0.52
CA SER A 185 -0.50 -14.48 0.04
C SER A 185 -1.60 -15.47 -0.35
N ASP A 186 -2.73 -15.46 0.37
CA ASP A 186 -3.90 -16.27 -0.01
C ASP A 186 -4.38 -15.93 -1.41
N GLY A 187 -4.55 -14.64 -1.74
CA GLY A 187 -4.97 -14.21 -3.07
C GLY A 187 -4.01 -14.66 -4.17
N ALA A 188 -2.70 -14.56 -3.95
CA ALA A 188 -1.69 -15.05 -4.89
C ALA A 188 -1.75 -16.57 -5.08
N VAL A 189 -1.99 -17.34 -4.00
CA VAL A 189 -2.15 -18.81 -4.04
C VAL A 189 -3.46 -19.21 -4.71
N GLU A 190 -4.57 -18.52 -4.45
CA GLU A 190 -5.85 -18.76 -5.11
C GLU A 190 -5.76 -18.56 -6.62
N TYR A 191 -5.05 -17.51 -7.04
CA TYR A 191 -4.79 -17.28 -8.45
C TYR A 191 -4.01 -18.44 -9.10
N ALA A 192 -3.02 -19.01 -8.39
CA ALA A 192 -2.27 -20.18 -8.86
C ALA A 192 -3.16 -21.45 -8.93
N ILE A 193 -3.98 -21.68 -7.90
CA ILE A 193 -4.94 -22.82 -7.86
C ILE A 193 -5.92 -22.74 -9.03
N ALA A 194 -6.50 -21.57 -9.31
CA ALA A 194 -7.42 -21.35 -10.41
C ALA A 194 -6.78 -21.63 -11.79
N ARG A 195 -5.46 -21.64 -11.87
CA ARG A 195 -4.70 -22.00 -13.08
C ARG A 195 -4.23 -23.46 -13.10
N HIS A 196 -4.76 -24.28 -12.20
CA HIS A 196 -4.51 -25.72 -12.16
C HIS A 196 -3.02 -26.06 -12.09
N VAL A 197 -2.30 -25.44 -11.15
CA VAL A 197 -0.92 -25.81 -10.86
C VAL A 197 -0.87 -27.16 -10.15
N SER A 198 0.21 -27.91 -10.35
CA SER A 198 0.36 -29.26 -9.77
C SER A 198 1.01 -29.28 -8.39
N LYS A 199 1.67 -28.17 -8.01
CA LYS A 199 2.36 -27.99 -6.73
C LYS A 199 2.52 -26.48 -6.46
N ILE A 200 2.55 -26.09 -5.21
CA ILE A 200 2.83 -24.74 -4.76
C ILE A 200 4.08 -24.75 -3.88
N VAL A 201 5.08 -23.97 -4.27
CA VAL A 201 6.20 -23.58 -3.41
C VAL A 201 5.92 -22.18 -2.93
N PHE A 202 5.75 -22.02 -1.64
CA PHE A 202 5.53 -20.74 -0.96
C PHE A 202 6.80 -20.35 -0.22
N ASP A 203 7.42 -19.27 -0.63
CA ASP A 203 8.65 -18.76 0.00
C ASP A 203 8.40 -17.40 0.64
N GLN A 204 8.84 -17.26 1.90
CA GLN A 204 8.60 -16.07 2.70
C GLN A 204 9.83 -15.62 3.48
N SER A 205 9.85 -14.34 3.84
CA SER A 205 10.87 -13.78 4.73
C SER A 205 10.74 -14.33 6.17
N ASN A 206 11.89 -14.60 6.79
CA ASN A 206 11.98 -14.96 8.20
C ASN A 206 12.15 -13.71 9.08
N VAL A 207 11.07 -12.99 9.30
CA VAL A 207 11.06 -11.82 10.18
C VAL A 207 10.09 -12.02 11.35
N PRO A 208 10.32 -11.36 12.51
CA PRO A 208 9.41 -11.44 13.64
C PRO A 208 7.96 -11.09 13.25
N GLY A 209 6.97 -11.77 13.84
CA GLY A 209 5.55 -11.51 13.59
C GLY A 209 4.96 -12.20 12.34
N THR A 210 5.76 -12.83 11.46
CA THR A 210 5.26 -13.43 10.20
C THR A 210 5.11 -14.95 10.21
N GLY A 211 5.40 -15.62 11.35
CA GLY A 211 5.32 -17.08 11.43
C GLY A 211 3.94 -17.70 11.13
N TYR A 212 2.88 -16.91 11.20
CA TYR A 212 1.50 -17.34 10.94
C TYR A 212 1.08 -17.27 9.46
N VAL A 213 1.88 -16.64 8.59
CA VAL A 213 1.49 -16.26 7.22
C VAL A 213 1.20 -17.47 6.34
N ALA A 214 2.08 -18.47 6.34
CA ALA A 214 1.95 -19.65 5.48
C ALA A 214 0.71 -20.52 5.79
N ALA A 215 0.05 -20.33 6.93
CA ALA A 215 -1.07 -21.17 7.35
C ALA A 215 -2.32 -21.01 6.46
N GLY A 216 -2.59 -19.80 5.95
CA GLY A 216 -3.66 -19.56 4.98
C GLY A 216 -3.36 -20.23 3.63
N PRO A 217 -2.25 -19.88 2.95
CA PRO A 217 -1.79 -20.55 1.74
C PRO A 217 -1.80 -22.08 1.81
N ALA A 218 -1.32 -22.64 2.93
CA ALA A 218 -1.33 -24.09 3.15
C ALA A 218 -2.74 -24.68 3.24
N ALA A 219 -3.68 -23.97 3.90
CA ALA A 219 -5.08 -24.41 3.99
C ALA A 219 -5.75 -24.42 2.60
N LEU A 220 -5.50 -23.40 1.78
CA LEU A 220 -5.99 -23.31 0.41
C LEU A 220 -5.46 -24.45 -0.46
N ALA A 221 -4.15 -24.70 -0.42
CA ALA A 221 -3.52 -25.78 -1.15
C ALA A 221 -4.07 -27.16 -0.72
N ALA A 222 -4.21 -27.38 0.59
CA ALA A 222 -4.77 -28.61 1.15
C ALA A 222 -6.23 -28.84 0.68
N ARG A 223 -7.06 -27.79 0.68
CA ARG A 223 -8.45 -27.87 0.18
C ARG A 223 -8.52 -28.20 -1.31
N ALA A 224 -7.57 -27.68 -2.09
CA ALA A 224 -7.44 -27.96 -3.52
C ALA A 224 -6.74 -29.29 -3.82
N HIS A 225 -6.31 -30.05 -2.81
CA HIS A 225 -5.50 -31.26 -2.94
C HIS A 225 -4.19 -31.07 -3.73
N ILE A 226 -3.57 -29.89 -3.59
CA ILE A 226 -2.31 -29.54 -4.23
C ILE A 226 -1.18 -29.66 -3.19
N PRO A 227 -0.07 -30.37 -3.49
CA PRO A 227 1.11 -30.41 -2.64
C PRO A 227 1.67 -29.01 -2.37
N PHE A 228 1.99 -28.73 -1.11
CA PHE A 228 2.48 -27.43 -0.64
C PHE A 228 3.85 -27.60 0.01
N VAL A 229 4.80 -26.77 -0.42
CA VAL A 229 6.15 -26.69 0.15
C VAL A 229 6.33 -25.28 0.67
N GLN A 230 6.64 -25.15 1.96
CA GLN A 230 7.01 -23.86 2.57
C GLN A 230 8.53 -23.74 2.63
N LEU A 231 9.04 -22.63 2.11
CA LEU A 231 10.42 -22.18 2.29
C LEU A 231 10.42 -20.90 3.14
N THR A 232 11.57 -20.62 3.75
CA THR A 232 11.69 -19.44 4.62
C THR A 232 13.13 -18.94 4.55
N GLU A 233 13.31 -17.67 4.17
CA GLU A 233 14.61 -17.09 3.90
C GLU A 233 14.94 -15.93 4.86
N SER A 234 16.21 -15.83 5.23
CA SER A 234 16.71 -14.69 5.99
C SER A 234 16.84 -13.46 5.07
N VAL A 235 16.44 -12.29 5.57
CA VAL A 235 16.54 -11.02 4.85
C VAL A 235 17.61 -10.11 5.49
N PRO A 236 18.29 -9.24 4.69
CA PRO A 236 18.14 -9.08 3.24
C PRO A 236 18.65 -10.27 2.44
N ILE A 237 17.96 -10.58 1.32
CA ILE A 237 18.34 -11.68 0.44
C ILE A 237 19.69 -11.37 -0.25
N THR A 238 20.65 -12.29 -0.11
CA THR A 238 21.98 -12.18 -0.74
C THR A 238 22.28 -13.31 -1.73
N SER A 239 21.47 -14.36 -1.71
CA SER A 239 21.70 -15.61 -2.47
C SER A 239 20.56 -15.92 -3.45
N GLY A 240 20.04 -14.92 -4.16
CA GLY A 240 18.86 -15.08 -5.03
C GLY A 240 18.99 -16.21 -6.06
N ALA A 241 20.18 -16.47 -6.58
CA ALA A 241 20.38 -17.55 -7.58
C ALA A 241 20.14 -18.95 -6.99
N SER A 242 20.63 -19.24 -5.80
CA SER A 242 20.42 -20.53 -5.16
C SER A 242 18.98 -20.73 -4.70
N ILE A 243 18.34 -19.64 -4.24
CA ILE A 243 16.92 -19.64 -3.85
C ILE A 243 16.06 -19.91 -5.09
N ALA A 244 16.19 -19.13 -6.17
CA ALA A 244 15.40 -19.31 -7.39
C ALA A 244 15.56 -20.71 -8.01
N LEU A 245 16.77 -21.27 -8.01
CA LEU A 245 17.00 -22.66 -8.47
C LEU A 245 16.26 -23.67 -7.62
N LYS A 246 16.33 -23.54 -6.28
CA LYS A 246 15.63 -24.44 -5.36
C LYS A 246 14.12 -24.34 -5.50
N GLU A 247 13.58 -23.13 -5.59
CA GLU A 247 12.14 -22.88 -5.77
C GLU A 247 11.61 -23.56 -7.05
N VAL A 248 12.33 -23.38 -8.17
CA VAL A 248 11.96 -23.97 -9.47
C VAL A 248 12.09 -25.50 -9.46
N GLU A 249 13.14 -26.03 -8.83
CA GLU A 249 13.34 -27.48 -8.67
C GLU A 249 12.19 -28.09 -7.83
N ASP A 250 11.86 -27.47 -6.72
CA ASP A 250 10.80 -27.93 -5.82
C ASP A 250 9.42 -27.82 -6.47
N ALA A 251 9.12 -26.74 -7.24
CA ALA A 251 7.85 -26.52 -7.91
C ALA A 251 7.64 -27.48 -9.10
N GLY A 252 8.69 -27.66 -9.90
CA GLY A 252 8.62 -28.40 -11.17
C GLY A 252 7.82 -27.66 -12.26
N PRO A 253 7.82 -28.17 -13.50
CA PRO A 253 7.35 -27.43 -14.69
C PRO A 253 5.86 -27.07 -14.70
N ASN A 254 5.03 -27.76 -13.91
CA ASN A 254 3.61 -27.49 -13.78
C ASN A 254 3.23 -26.88 -12.41
N GLY A 255 4.24 -26.55 -11.59
CA GLY A 255 4.04 -25.94 -10.28
C GLY A 255 4.01 -24.42 -10.34
N ALA A 256 3.78 -23.81 -9.17
CA ALA A 256 3.90 -22.38 -8.94
C ALA A 256 4.92 -22.10 -7.85
N VAL A 257 5.64 -20.99 -8.01
CA VAL A 257 6.41 -20.34 -6.94
C VAL A 257 5.64 -19.10 -6.52
N VAL A 258 5.39 -18.93 -5.22
CA VAL A 258 4.69 -17.77 -4.66
C VAL A 258 5.58 -17.13 -3.59
N LEU A 259 5.93 -15.86 -3.81
CA LEU A 259 6.86 -15.09 -2.98
C LEU A 259 6.10 -14.19 -2.00
N ASN A 260 6.62 -14.10 -0.77
CA ASN A 260 6.16 -13.14 0.24
C ASN A 260 7.35 -12.41 0.87
N PHE A 261 7.83 -11.39 0.17
CA PHE A 261 8.98 -10.58 0.53
C PHE A 261 8.70 -9.09 0.29
N THR A 262 9.52 -8.22 0.88
CA THR A 262 9.58 -6.81 0.48
C THR A 262 10.05 -6.68 -0.96
N PRO A 263 9.73 -5.58 -1.67
CA PRO A 263 10.09 -5.43 -3.09
C PRO A 263 11.58 -5.62 -3.41
N PRO A 264 12.54 -5.08 -2.62
CA PRO A 264 13.96 -5.30 -2.89
C PRO A 264 14.36 -6.77 -2.82
N ASP A 265 13.90 -7.52 -1.82
CA ASP A 265 14.24 -8.93 -1.64
C ASP A 265 13.60 -9.82 -2.72
N ALA A 266 12.32 -9.60 -3.02
CA ALA A 266 11.66 -10.28 -4.13
C ALA A 266 12.40 -10.07 -5.47
N LEU A 267 12.88 -8.84 -5.73
CA LEU A 267 13.65 -8.54 -6.95
C LEU A 267 14.98 -9.29 -7.01
N VAL A 268 15.68 -9.50 -5.90
CA VAL A 268 16.92 -10.28 -5.90
C VAL A 268 16.66 -11.71 -6.41
N ILE A 269 15.54 -12.32 -6.01
CA ILE A 269 15.14 -13.67 -6.45
C ILE A 269 14.68 -13.64 -7.91
N LEU A 270 13.74 -12.77 -8.26
CA LEU A 270 13.16 -12.69 -9.61
C LEU A 270 14.21 -12.32 -10.68
N GLN A 271 15.09 -11.36 -10.40
CA GLN A 271 16.18 -11.02 -11.32
C GLN A 271 17.22 -12.15 -11.43
N ALA A 272 17.43 -12.91 -10.37
CA ALA A 272 18.29 -14.09 -10.45
C ALA A 272 17.64 -15.19 -11.32
N ALA A 273 16.34 -15.42 -11.15
CA ALA A 273 15.57 -16.32 -12.01
C ALA A 273 15.69 -15.89 -13.50
N GLN A 274 15.53 -14.59 -13.79
CA GLN A 274 15.70 -14.04 -15.14
C GLN A 274 17.10 -14.31 -15.71
N ARG A 275 18.14 -13.98 -14.96
CA ARG A 275 19.52 -14.22 -15.42
C ARG A 275 19.83 -15.69 -15.70
N LEU A 276 19.13 -16.60 -15.05
CA LEU A 276 19.28 -18.05 -15.20
C LEU A 276 18.31 -18.68 -16.20
N GLY A 277 17.40 -17.90 -16.80
CA GLY A 277 16.37 -18.37 -17.74
C GLY A 277 15.36 -19.33 -17.07
N LEU A 278 14.95 -19.01 -15.85
CA LEU A 278 14.04 -19.85 -15.04
C LEU A 278 12.57 -19.46 -15.13
N GLU A 279 12.23 -18.33 -15.77
CA GLU A 279 10.88 -17.76 -15.82
C GLU A 279 9.85 -18.75 -16.39
N ASP A 280 10.26 -19.54 -17.38
CA ASP A 280 9.44 -20.55 -18.06
C ASP A 280 9.61 -21.97 -17.51
N ARG A 281 10.38 -22.14 -16.43
CA ARG A 281 10.65 -23.46 -15.84
C ARG A 281 9.55 -23.91 -14.86
N VAL A 282 8.68 -23.00 -14.48
CA VAL A 282 7.46 -23.26 -13.69
C VAL A 282 6.25 -22.74 -14.46
N LYS A 283 5.07 -23.21 -14.12
CA LYS A 283 3.82 -22.78 -14.75
C LYS A 283 3.45 -21.34 -14.39
N LEU A 284 3.80 -20.88 -13.18
CA LEU A 284 3.43 -19.57 -12.66
C LEU A 284 4.40 -19.10 -11.59
N TRP A 285 4.74 -17.82 -11.66
CA TRP A 285 5.31 -17.09 -10.56
C TRP A 285 4.24 -16.18 -9.96
N GLY A 286 4.10 -16.23 -8.64
CA GLY A 286 3.20 -15.39 -7.87
C GLY A 286 3.95 -14.54 -6.86
N CYS A 287 3.36 -13.45 -6.43
CA CYS A 287 3.87 -12.64 -5.31
C CYS A 287 2.70 -12.03 -4.53
N SER A 288 2.89 -11.87 -3.23
CA SER A 288 1.99 -11.09 -2.38
C SER A 288 2.07 -9.59 -2.71
N SER A 289 1.17 -8.80 -2.13
CA SER A 289 0.95 -7.39 -2.44
C SER A 289 2.18 -6.48 -2.42
N PRO A 290 3.23 -6.68 -1.60
CA PRO A 290 4.42 -5.84 -1.66
C PRO A 290 5.06 -5.75 -3.05
N CYS A 291 4.95 -6.81 -3.88
CA CYS A 291 5.47 -6.77 -5.25
C CYS A 291 4.64 -5.89 -6.21
N ASN A 292 3.45 -5.44 -5.84
CA ASN A 292 2.62 -4.55 -6.65
C ASN A 292 3.16 -3.12 -6.61
N THR A 293 4.23 -2.88 -7.34
CA THR A 293 4.87 -1.57 -7.44
C THR A 293 5.46 -1.36 -8.82
N ASP A 294 5.43 -0.11 -9.31
CA ASP A 294 6.11 0.26 -10.55
C ASP A 294 7.63 0.03 -10.44
N PHE A 295 8.20 0.10 -9.23
CA PHE A 295 9.61 -0.22 -8.98
C PHE A 295 9.94 -1.66 -9.38
N VAL A 296 9.11 -2.64 -8.99
CA VAL A 296 9.28 -4.05 -9.38
C VAL A 296 9.06 -4.22 -10.89
N ALA A 297 8.00 -3.63 -11.44
CA ALA A 297 7.68 -3.75 -12.85
C ALA A 297 8.77 -3.17 -13.76
N HIS A 298 9.39 -2.04 -13.37
CA HIS A 298 10.49 -1.43 -14.11
C HIS A 298 11.82 -2.20 -14.00
N ALA A 299 12.06 -2.82 -12.85
CA ALA A 299 13.31 -3.55 -12.61
C ALA A 299 13.33 -4.93 -13.28
N LEU A 300 12.16 -5.45 -13.65
CA LEU A 300 12.03 -6.71 -14.37
C LEU A 300 12.01 -6.48 -15.88
N GLY A 301 12.64 -7.40 -16.64
CA GLY A 301 12.64 -7.34 -18.08
C GLY A 301 11.31 -7.77 -18.73
N PRO A 302 11.16 -7.60 -20.05
CA PRO A 302 9.97 -7.99 -20.78
C PRO A 302 9.67 -9.50 -20.71
N GLU A 303 10.65 -10.30 -20.32
CA GLU A 303 10.52 -11.74 -20.07
C GLU A 303 9.49 -12.05 -18.98
N TRP A 304 9.26 -11.10 -18.06
CA TRP A 304 8.29 -11.22 -16.99
C TRP A 304 6.86 -10.76 -17.36
N ASN A 305 6.68 -10.18 -18.55
CA ASN A 305 5.38 -9.78 -19.02
C ASN A 305 4.41 -10.98 -19.01
N HIS A 306 3.34 -10.87 -18.23
CA HIS A 306 2.32 -11.92 -18.06
C HIS A 306 2.84 -13.28 -17.52
N LYS A 307 3.97 -13.28 -16.79
CA LYS A 307 4.52 -14.48 -16.12
C LYS A 307 4.53 -14.34 -14.60
N LEU A 308 4.78 -13.14 -14.08
CA LEU A 308 4.62 -12.84 -12.66
C LEU A 308 3.19 -12.32 -12.42
N PHE A 309 2.47 -12.92 -11.50
CA PHE A 309 1.14 -12.50 -11.07
C PHE A 309 1.17 -12.10 -9.61
N VAL A 310 0.78 -10.87 -9.35
CA VAL A 310 0.91 -10.23 -8.03
C VAL A 310 -0.47 -9.95 -7.48
N ASN A 311 -0.69 -10.32 -6.22
CA ASN A 311 -1.87 -9.85 -5.49
C ASN A 311 -1.84 -8.32 -5.35
N ALA A 312 -2.93 -7.65 -5.59
CA ALA A 312 -3.07 -6.21 -5.45
C ALA A 312 -4.25 -5.88 -4.54
N GLU A 313 -3.95 -5.43 -3.34
CA GLU A 313 -4.91 -5.06 -2.30
C GLU A 313 -5.59 -3.73 -2.60
N PHE A 314 -4.98 -2.92 -3.46
CA PHE A 314 -5.42 -1.58 -3.85
C PHE A 314 -5.61 -1.49 -5.35
N ALA A 315 -6.39 -0.51 -5.80
CA ALA A 315 -6.66 -0.27 -7.22
C ALA A 315 -5.36 -0.29 -8.03
N PRO A 316 -5.31 -1.07 -9.12
CA PRO A 316 -4.12 -1.17 -9.94
C PRO A 316 -3.69 0.19 -10.50
N PRO A 317 -2.38 0.43 -10.68
CA PRO A 317 -1.86 1.70 -11.20
C PRO A 317 -2.36 2.08 -12.59
N ASP A 318 -2.79 1.10 -13.40
CA ASP A 318 -3.40 1.31 -14.72
C ASP A 318 -4.89 1.72 -14.68
N SER A 319 -5.49 1.85 -13.49
CA SER A 319 -6.87 2.32 -13.31
C SER A 319 -7.01 3.81 -13.62
N LEU A 320 -6.86 4.19 -14.88
CA LEU A 320 -6.80 5.58 -15.35
C LEU A 320 -8.11 6.35 -15.16
N THR A 321 -9.23 5.66 -15.02
CA THR A 321 -10.57 6.26 -14.84
C THR A 321 -10.90 6.55 -13.37
N SER A 322 -10.10 6.07 -12.43
CA SER A 322 -10.29 6.31 -11.00
C SER A 322 -9.84 7.71 -10.61
N SER A 323 -10.75 8.52 -10.09
CA SER A 323 -10.43 9.85 -9.53
C SER A 323 -9.49 9.73 -8.31
N ALA A 324 -9.62 8.65 -7.53
CA ALA A 324 -8.75 8.37 -6.38
C ALA A 324 -7.32 8.09 -6.83
N MET A 325 -7.12 7.24 -7.85
CA MET A 325 -5.80 6.95 -8.42
C MET A 325 -5.15 8.22 -9.00
N SER A 326 -5.91 9.05 -9.70
CA SER A 326 -5.43 10.33 -10.23
C SER A 326 -4.98 11.27 -9.11
N ARG A 327 -5.77 11.38 -8.03
CA ARG A 327 -5.45 12.19 -6.85
C ARG A 327 -4.22 11.65 -6.11
N TYR A 328 -4.13 10.34 -5.90
CA TYR A 328 -2.98 9.68 -5.31
C TYR A 328 -1.68 10.00 -6.07
N LYS A 329 -1.66 9.79 -7.38
CA LYS A 329 -0.48 10.07 -8.22
C LYS A 329 -0.11 11.56 -8.20
N ALA A 330 -1.07 12.46 -8.19
CA ALA A 330 -0.82 13.91 -8.13
C ALA A 330 -0.22 14.33 -6.78
N ILE A 331 -0.72 13.79 -5.66
CA ILE A 331 -0.19 14.06 -4.32
C ILE A 331 1.21 13.46 -4.17
N LEU A 332 1.42 12.22 -4.61
CA LEU A 332 2.73 11.57 -4.61
C LEU A 332 3.75 12.41 -5.39
N ALA A 333 3.41 12.87 -6.58
CA ALA A 333 4.30 13.68 -7.42
C ALA A 333 4.63 15.04 -6.79
N GLN A 334 3.67 15.68 -6.11
CA GLN A 334 3.83 17.03 -5.59
C GLN A 334 4.41 17.08 -4.17
N TYR A 335 4.04 16.12 -3.31
CA TYR A 335 4.37 16.13 -1.87
C TYR A 335 5.15 14.90 -1.41
N GLY A 336 5.26 13.87 -2.24
CA GLY A 336 5.82 12.56 -1.88
C GLY A 336 7.33 12.44 -2.00
N ALA A 337 8.11 13.51 -1.82
CA ALA A 337 9.57 13.47 -1.96
C ALA A 337 10.27 12.45 -1.04
N SER A 338 9.64 12.09 0.08
CA SER A 338 10.15 11.08 1.02
C SER A 338 9.67 9.65 0.71
N VAL A 339 8.80 9.46 -0.29
CA VAL A 339 8.33 8.14 -0.72
C VAL A 339 9.29 7.60 -1.76
N THR A 340 10.04 6.57 -1.41
CA THR A 340 11.17 6.07 -2.21
C THR A 340 10.77 4.97 -3.20
N GLY A 341 9.76 4.16 -2.88
CA GLY A 341 9.25 3.09 -3.73
C GLY A 341 8.28 3.56 -4.83
N GLY A 342 7.95 4.85 -4.87
CA GLY A 342 7.08 5.42 -5.90
C GLY A 342 5.63 4.92 -5.82
N VAL A 343 5.04 4.66 -7.00
CA VAL A 343 3.67 4.12 -7.12
C VAL A 343 3.68 2.64 -6.77
N GLY A 344 2.92 2.25 -5.74
CA GLY A 344 2.83 0.85 -5.32
C GLY A 344 2.08 0.66 -4.01
N SER A 345 1.96 -0.59 -3.57
CA SER A 345 1.14 -0.98 -2.42
C SER A 345 1.44 -0.16 -1.17
N PHE A 346 2.71 0.02 -0.79
CA PHE A 346 3.05 0.74 0.45
C PHE A 346 2.60 2.21 0.42
N SER A 347 2.88 2.92 -0.66
CA SER A 347 2.40 4.30 -0.79
C SER A 347 0.87 4.39 -0.95
N GLN A 348 0.23 3.39 -1.57
CA GLN A 348 -1.23 3.31 -1.62
C GLN A 348 -1.85 3.08 -0.22
N MET A 349 -1.21 2.27 0.64
CA MET A 349 -1.60 2.09 2.05
C MET A 349 -1.63 3.45 2.76
N GLY A 350 -0.51 4.16 2.78
CA GLY A 350 -0.43 5.45 3.47
C GLY A 350 -1.38 6.52 2.91
N PHE A 351 -1.61 6.53 1.60
CA PHE A 351 -2.64 7.39 0.99
C PHE A 351 -4.03 7.07 1.52
N THR A 352 -4.40 5.78 1.54
CA THR A 352 -5.73 5.32 1.95
C THR A 352 -5.98 5.57 3.44
N GLU A 353 -5.00 5.28 4.29
CA GLU A 353 -5.07 5.58 5.72
C GLU A 353 -5.26 7.08 5.99
N ALA A 354 -4.48 7.92 5.29
CA ALA A 354 -4.60 9.37 5.43
C ALA A 354 -5.96 9.90 4.96
N GLU A 355 -6.51 9.35 3.88
CA GLU A 355 -7.85 9.72 3.38
C GLU A 355 -8.93 9.39 4.38
N ILE A 356 -8.89 8.19 4.99
CA ILE A 356 -9.82 7.77 6.04
C ILE A 356 -9.67 8.66 7.28
N MET A 357 -8.45 8.93 7.70
CA MET A 357 -8.19 9.81 8.85
C MET A 357 -8.72 11.23 8.60
N VAL A 358 -8.51 11.81 7.44
CA VAL A 358 -9.05 13.12 7.08
C VAL A 358 -10.58 13.11 7.09
N HIS A 359 -11.20 12.06 6.58
CA HIS A 359 -12.66 11.89 6.65
C HIS A 359 -13.15 11.87 8.10
N ALA A 360 -12.51 11.12 8.98
CA ALA A 360 -12.83 11.08 10.40
C ALA A 360 -12.64 12.44 11.08
N LEU A 361 -11.51 13.11 10.85
CA LEU A 361 -11.22 14.41 11.45
C LEU A 361 -12.21 15.50 11.03
N LEU A 362 -12.70 15.49 9.79
CA LEU A 362 -13.73 16.41 9.32
C LEU A 362 -15.09 16.19 10.00
N ALA A 363 -15.35 14.99 10.51
CA ALA A 363 -16.58 14.67 11.24
C ALA A 363 -16.54 15.11 12.72
N VAL A 364 -15.34 15.41 13.26
CA VAL A 364 -15.20 15.85 14.66
C VAL A 364 -15.87 17.20 14.88
N LYS A 365 -16.76 17.25 15.88
CA LYS A 365 -17.41 18.49 16.34
C LYS A 365 -16.79 18.94 17.65
N GLY A 366 -16.14 20.10 17.65
CA GLY A 366 -15.47 20.66 18.83
C GLY A 366 -13.96 20.43 18.84
N PRO A 367 -13.31 20.39 20.02
CA PRO A 367 -11.87 20.26 20.11
C PRO A 367 -11.40 18.86 19.69
N TYR A 368 -10.22 18.78 19.06
CA TYR A 368 -9.56 17.54 18.69
C TYR A 368 -8.86 16.95 19.93
N THR A 369 -9.52 16.01 20.57
CA THR A 369 -9.04 15.27 21.76
C THR A 369 -8.94 13.79 21.42
N VAL A 370 -8.25 12.99 22.23
CA VAL A 370 -8.22 11.53 22.07
C VAL A 370 -9.65 10.98 21.92
N SER A 371 -10.57 11.35 22.81
CA SER A 371 -11.94 10.84 22.77
C SER A 371 -12.71 11.26 21.50
N SER A 372 -12.61 12.54 21.08
CA SER A 372 -13.37 13.01 19.92
C SER A 372 -12.83 12.48 18.60
N VAL A 373 -11.50 12.35 18.46
CA VAL A 373 -10.85 11.84 17.26
C VAL A 373 -11.11 10.33 17.11
N ASN A 374 -10.86 9.56 18.16
CA ASN A 374 -11.03 8.10 18.10
C ASN A 374 -12.52 7.71 18.01
N GLY A 375 -13.42 8.47 18.65
CA GLY A 375 -14.85 8.28 18.41
C GLY A 375 -15.26 8.54 16.95
N ALA A 376 -14.63 9.50 16.27
CA ALA A 376 -14.87 9.75 14.86
C ALA A 376 -14.25 8.66 13.95
N ILE A 377 -13.05 8.15 14.28
CA ILE A 377 -12.43 7.00 13.58
C ILE A 377 -13.35 5.79 13.67
N LYS A 378 -13.78 5.44 14.87
CA LYS A 378 -14.67 4.27 15.12
C LYS A 378 -16.02 4.38 14.42
N ALA A 379 -16.50 5.60 14.18
CA ALA A 379 -17.76 5.87 13.49
C ALA A 379 -17.66 5.76 11.96
N VAL A 380 -16.47 5.62 11.38
CA VAL A 380 -16.32 5.48 9.91
C VAL A 380 -16.93 4.16 9.46
N THR A 381 -17.96 4.26 8.64
CA THR A 381 -18.68 3.11 8.07
C THR A 381 -18.96 3.35 6.60
N ASN A 382 -18.81 2.31 5.79
CA ASN A 382 -19.13 2.32 4.36
C ASN A 382 -18.48 3.49 3.60
N PHE A 383 -17.23 3.80 3.92
CA PHE A 383 -16.47 4.89 3.30
C PHE A 383 -15.77 4.39 2.02
N SER A 384 -16.14 4.95 0.87
CA SER A 384 -15.52 4.61 -0.41
C SER A 384 -14.25 5.45 -0.59
N THR A 385 -13.09 4.82 -0.48
CA THR A 385 -11.79 5.43 -0.74
C THR A 385 -11.49 5.55 -2.26
N GLY A 386 -12.16 4.73 -3.08
CA GLY A 386 -11.82 4.56 -4.49
C GLY A 386 -10.48 3.86 -4.74
N MET A 387 -9.80 3.43 -3.66
CA MET A 387 -8.56 2.66 -3.71
C MET A 387 -8.77 1.19 -3.36
N LEU A 388 -9.86 0.85 -2.68
CA LEU A 388 -10.22 -0.50 -2.28
C LEU A 388 -11.32 -1.06 -3.19
N CYS A 389 -11.41 -2.38 -3.31
CA CYS A 389 -12.49 -3.06 -4.04
C CYS A 389 -13.86 -2.79 -3.42
N GLN A 390 -13.91 -2.53 -2.13
CA GLN A 390 -15.12 -2.29 -1.37
C GLN A 390 -14.98 -1.06 -0.48
N ALA A 391 -16.10 -0.55 -0.01
CA ALA A 391 -16.09 0.53 0.97
C ALA A 391 -15.51 0.03 2.30
N TRP A 392 -14.68 0.87 2.91
CA TRP A 392 -14.03 0.57 4.18
C TRP A 392 -14.94 0.91 5.37
N THR A 393 -14.92 0.06 6.36
CA THR A 393 -15.65 0.25 7.63
C THR A 393 -14.70 -0.08 8.78
N TYR A 394 -14.62 0.79 9.78
CA TYR A 394 -13.81 0.51 10.96
C TYR A 394 -14.25 -0.80 11.63
N GLY A 395 -15.56 -0.94 11.88
CA GLY A 395 -16.12 -2.11 12.57
C GLY A 395 -15.95 -2.02 14.09
N SER A 396 -16.70 -2.86 14.80
CA SER A 396 -16.70 -2.90 16.29
C SER A 396 -16.36 -4.30 16.81
N TYR A 397 -15.81 -5.14 15.95
CA TYR A 397 -15.58 -6.55 16.26
C TYR A 397 -14.15 -6.76 16.75
N PRO A 398 -13.89 -7.77 17.61
CA PRO A 398 -12.53 -8.17 17.93
C PRO A 398 -11.73 -8.55 16.69
N GLU A 399 -12.35 -9.28 15.75
CA GLU A 399 -11.72 -9.61 14.48
C GLU A 399 -12.14 -8.60 13.41
N HIS A 400 -11.16 -7.96 12.79
CA HIS A 400 -11.34 -7.01 11.70
C HIS A 400 -10.59 -7.46 10.45
N LEU A 401 -11.26 -7.45 9.31
CA LEU A 401 -10.62 -7.53 8.00
C LEU A 401 -11.38 -6.61 7.03
N PRO A 402 -11.22 -5.29 7.19
CA PRO A 402 -11.96 -4.30 6.40
C PRO A 402 -11.66 -4.40 4.90
N ASN A 403 -10.44 -4.80 4.54
CA ASN A 403 -10.05 -5.09 3.17
C ASN A 403 -9.94 -6.61 2.98
N ASN A 404 -10.88 -7.22 2.29
CA ASN A 404 -10.95 -8.67 2.04
C ASN A 404 -11.26 -9.03 0.59
N MET A 405 -10.96 -8.11 -0.34
CA MET A 405 -11.09 -8.29 -1.77
C MET A 405 -9.85 -7.75 -2.48
N ASP A 406 -9.42 -8.41 -3.53
CA ASP A 406 -8.21 -8.09 -4.25
C ASP A 406 -8.37 -8.08 -5.77
N TRP A 407 -7.41 -7.46 -6.44
CA TRP A 407 -7.12 -7.66 -7.87
C TRP A 407 -5.90 -8.57 -8.00
N THR A 408 -5.71 -9.13 -9.19
CA THR A 408 -4.40 -9.64 -9.59
C THR A 408 -3.83 -8.75 -10.68
N VAL A 409 -2.56 -8.39 -10.55
CA VAL A 409 -1.81 -7.61 -11.55
C VAL A 409 -0.63 -8.39 -12.09
N THR A 410 -0.08 -7.94 -13.20
CA THR A 410 1.09 -8.54 -13.86
C THR A 410 1.96 -7.45 -14.46
N PRO A 411 3.30 -7.60 -14.49
CA PRO A 411 4.15 -6.67 -15.22
C PRO A 411 3.83 -6.64 -16.71
N HIS A 412 3.79 -5.43 -17.28
CA HIS A 412 3.71 -5.20 -18.70
C HIS A 412 4.35 -3.86 -19.06
N ASN A 413 5.45 -3.91 -19.81
CA ASN A 413 6.19 -2.72 -20.24
C ASN A 413 6.58 -1.76 -19.10
N GLY A 414 7.03 -2.30 -17.98
CA GLY A 414 7.49 -1.53 -16.82
C GLY A 414 6.37 -1.00 -15.91
N LEU A 415 5.13 -1.41 -16.11
CA LEU A 415 3.98 -1.05 -15.28
C LEU A 415 3.30 -2.31 -14.75
N MET A 416 2.66 -2.22 -13.60
CA MET A 416 1.72 -3.23 -13.14
C MET A 416 0.36 -2.98 -13.78
N VAL A 417 -0.14 -3.96 -14.56
CA VAL A 417 -1.43 -3.89 -15.23
C VAL A 417 -2.39 -4.95 -14.71
N THR A 418 -3.67 -4.68 -14.77
CA THR A 418 -4.72 -5.59 -14.28
C THR A 418 -4.75 -6.88 -15.08
N ALA A 419 -4.56 -8.02 -14.41
CA ALA A 419 -4.73 -9.36 -14.95
C ALA A 419 -6.08 -9.97 -14.57
N GLN A 420 -6.60 -9.65 -13.38
CA GLN A 420 -7.90 -10.08 -12.88
C GLN A 420 -8.53 -8.96 -12.05
N GLY A 421 -9.84 -8.76 -12.22
CA GLY A 421 -10.63 -7.78 -11.46
C GLY A 421 -10.83 -8.20 -10.00
N CYS A 422 -11.51 -7.35 -9.23
CA CYS A 422 -11.79 -7.59 -7.82
C CYS A 422 -12.44 -8.95 -7.56
N THR A 423 -11.83 -9.72 -6.68
CA THR A 423 -12.36 -10.99 -6.17
C THR A 423 -12.25 -11.03 -4.64
N PRO A 424 -13.22 -11.64 -3.96
CA PRO A 424 -13.10 -11.83 -2.51
C PRO A 424 -12.09 -12.95 -2.21
N ILE A 425 -11.22 -12.75 -1.21
CA ILE A 425 -10.34 -13.81 -0.70
C ILE A 425 -11.17 -14.94 -0.09
N SER A 426 -10.65 -16.16 -0.17
CA SER A 426 -11.39 -17.36 0.19
C SER A 426 -11.61 -17.54 1.69
N SER A 427 -12.83 -17.93 2.07
CA SER A 427 -13.14 -18.39 3.42
C SER A 427 -12.65 -19.81 3.74
N VAL A 428 -11.88 -20.44 2.86
CA VAL A 428 -11.13 -21.67 3.16
C VAL A 428 -10.03 -21.38 4.19
N ASP A 429 -9.44 -20.18 4.17
CA ASP A 429 -8.64 -19.73 5.32
C ASP A 429 -9.56 -19.59 6.56
N PRO A 430 -9.28 -20.32 7.66
CA PRO A 430 -10.11 -20.30 8.87
C PRO A 430 -10.25 -18.91 9.50
N GLN A 431 -9.24 -18.05 9.35
CA GLN A 431 -9.33 -16.67 9.86
C GLN A 431 -10.26 -15.81 9.02
N VAL A 432 -10.21 -15.91 7.69
CA VAL A 432 -11.18 -15.24 6.81
C VAL A 432 -12.60 -15.69 7.11
N ALA A 433 -12.80 -16.99 7.35
CA ALA A 433 -14.09 -17.53 7.76
C ALA A 433 -14.58 -16.94 9.10
N ALA A 434 -13.67 -16.77 10.08
CA ALA A 434 -13.99 -16.16 11.37
C ALA A 434 -14.40 -14.69 11.21
N TYR A 435 -13.68 -13.87 10.45
CA TYR A 435 -14.05 -12.48 10.18
C TYR A 435 -15.42 -12.34 9.52
N ARG A 436 -15.69 -13.15 8.49
CA ARG A 436 -16.99 -13.11 7.80
C ARG A 436 -18.13 -13.50 8.71
N LYS A 437 -17.93 -14.46 9.60
CA LYS A 437 -18.93 -14.85 10.60
C LYS A 437 -19.25 -13.70 11.55
N VAL A 438 -18.25 -13.01 12.05
CA VAL A 438 -18.40 -11.89 12.98
C VAL A 438 -19.04 -10.69 12.28
N ALA A 439 -18.63 -10.38 11.05
CA ALA A 439 -19.19 -9.29 10.25
C ALA A 439 -20.63 -9.57 9.75
N GLY A 440 -21.18 -10.76 9.98
CA GLY A 440 -22.52 -11.15 9.50
C GLY A 440 -22.60 -11.31 7.99
N THR A 441 -21.47 -11.32 7.30
CA THR A 441 -21.40 -11.61 5.87
C THR A 441 -21.32 -13.11 5.67
N ALA A 442 -22.41 -13.70 5.16
CA ALA A 442 -22.39 -15.12 4.81
C ALA A 442 -21.26 -15.39 3.81
N PRO A 443 -20.52 -16.53 3.96
CA PRO A 443 -19.54 -16.91 2.96
C PRO A 443 -20.28 -17.08 1.62
N THR A 444 -19.90 -16.31 0.62
CA THR A 444 -20.24 -16.65 -0.76
C THR A 444 -19.50 -17.94 -1.04
N ALA A 445 -20.22 -19.00 -1.32
CA ALA A 445 -19.64 -20.24 -1.79
C ALA A 445 -18.80 -19.96 -3.05
N PRO A 446 -17.68 -20.69 -3.23
CA PRO A 446 -16.86 -20.57 -4.42
C PRO A 446 -17.64 -20.96 -5.67
#